data_23ce74afd376340c8f9df4721995108e
#
_entry.id   23ce74afd376340c8f9df4721995108e
#
_cell.length_a   1.000
_cell.length_b   1.000
_cell.length_c   1.000
_cell.angle_alpha   90.00
_cell.angle_beta   90.00
_cell.angle_gamma   90.00
#
_symmetry.space_group_name_H-M   'P 1'
#
loop_
_entity.id
_entity.type
_entity.pdbx_description
1 polymer ?
#
loop_
_entity_poly.entity_id
_entity_poly.type
_entity_poly.pdbx_seq_one_letter_code
_entity_poly.pdbx_strand_id
1 'polypeptide(L)'
;MNEKKQSGKKRLFLLVLVAFGIVLWITFTNLNRIALRHTLDETIGFVKIRLEQYETDAANDRVKSLVRLLDKTVSLGNEMTLKEGFGTQDLDSFAEEQRLTGALVLDENLNVVMQTTKGGNAMPLWEKLIDSPYVHNIVDYPKKTYSTRLEENGTLYDFAAVARADAPGILITYIQKDNEDIGDLTVDSLLKDFPLELGGIATITENGRGISSNSSKQVNKAIEECQELYNGTFGAAEDGIVRLNGNQGVWYGSRENTENYALFVFFPASQVFMTRNIVCASYLAIAVMVFLMALLWQTKMEKDALRQHQKRTGIITALGTAYTSISLVDLKKNTVEILKNASDTVKKQKHFALKRSVQQEQIEKIIAEPYREEYLAFADMTTVAERLKGHTSLALTSQTVDRKWILTLITPQRK
;
A
#
# COMPACT_ATOMS: atom_id res chain seq x y z
N MET A 1 31.05 -15.74 -32.54
CA MET A 1 30.10 -16.64 -31.82
C MET A 1 29.98 -16.32 -30.30
N ASN A 2 31.01 -15.77 -29.67
CA ASN A 2 30.97 -15.42 -28.23
C ASN A 2 30.09 -14.20 -27.85
N GLU A 3 30.03 -13.16 -28.69
CA GLU A 3 29.24 -11.95 -28.38
C GLU A 3 27.73 -12.19 -28.31
N LYS A 4 27.15 -13.01 -29.21
CA LYS A 4 25.73 -13.37 -29.16
C LYS A 4 25.35 -14.16 -27.88
N LYS A 5 26.26 -15.02 -27.41
CA LYS A 5 26.05 -15.83 -26.19
C LYS A 5 26.13 -15.00 -24.94
N GLN A 6 26.93 -13.93 -24.93
CA GLN A 6 27.10 -13.00 -23.83
C GLN A 6 25.94 -12.01 -23.74
N SER A 7 25.41 -11.53 -24.88
CA SER A 7 24.20 -10.73 -24.96
C SER A 7 22.96 -11.49 -24.43
N GLY A 8 22.86 -12.80 -24.72
CA GLY A 8 21.77 -13.63 -24.19
C GLY A 8 21.76 -13.76 -22.66
N LYS A 9 22.93 -13.91 -22.03
CA LYS A 9 23.03 -13.99 -20.57
C LYS A 9 22.62 -12.69 -19.89
N LYS A 10 22.96 -11.53 -20.46
CA LYS A 10 22.55 -10.22 -19.94
C LYS A 10 21.04 -10.03 -19.99
N ARG A 11 20.42 -10.40 -21.10
CA ARG A 11 18.95 -10.33 -21.26
C ARG A 11 18.24 -11.26 -20.27
N LEU A 12 18.75 -12.48 -20.08
CA LEU A 12 18.19 -13.41 -19.11
C LEU A 12 18.29 -12.86 -17.67
N PHE A 13 19.44 -12.32 -17.29
CA PHE A 13 19.62 -11.70 -15.96
C PHE A 13 18.67 -10.53 -15.73
N LEU A 14 18.50 -9.66 -16.71
CA LEU A 14 17.54 -8.53 -16.62
C LEU A 14 16.10 -9.04 -16.48
N LEU A 15 15.71 -10.07 -17.26
CA LEU A 15 14.38 -10.68 -17.18
C LEU A 15 14.12 -11.26 -15.79
N VAL A 16 15.08 -11.93 -15.17
CA VAL A 16 14.96 -12.47 -13.81
C VAL A 16 14.75 -11.35 -12.78
N LEU A 17 15.52 -10.26 -12.88
CA LEU A 17 15.33 -9.10 -12.01
C LEU A 17 13.93 -8.49 -12.17
N VAL A 18 13.47 -8.29 -13.39
CA VAL A 18 12.13 -7.74 -13.65
C VAL A 18 11.05 -8.68 -13.10
N ALA A 19 11.15 -9.98 -13.36
CA ALA A 19 10.20 -10.97 -12.87
C ALA A 19 10.12 -10.98 -11.34
N PHE A 20 11.26 -10.93 -10.65
CA PHE A 20 11.30 -10.85 -9.19
C PHE A 20 10.68 -9.55 -8.66
N GLY A 21 10.92 -8.41 -9.31
CA GLY A 21 10.27 -7.15 -8.98
C GLY A 21 8.74 -7.21 -9.11
N ILE A 22 8.23 -7.87 -10.16
CA ILE A 22 6.78 -8.08 -10.34
C ILE A 22 6.22 -8.97 -9.21
N VAL A 23 6.91 -10.05 -8.86
CA VAL A 23 6.49 -10.93 -7.76
C VAL A 23 6.43 -10.16 -6.44
N LEU A 24 7.45 -9.36 -6.12
CA LEU A 24 7.44 -8.50 -4.94
C LEU A 24 6.25 -7.54 -4.95
N TRP A 25 6.00 -6.86 -6.07
CA TRP A 25 4.89 -5.93 -6.20
C TRP A 25 3.54 -6.61 -5.93
N ILE A 26 3.29 -7.78 -6.53
CA ILE A 26 2.05 -8.54 -6.32
C ILE A 26 1.93 -8.98 -4.86
N THR A 27 2.99 -9.57 -4.30
CA THR A 27 2.99 -10.08 -2.92
C THR A 27 2.69 -8.97 -1.92
N PHE A 28 3.40 -7.83 -1.99
CA PHE A 28 3.17 -6.72 -1.07
C PHE A 28 1.85 -6.00 -1.31
N THR A 29 1.33 -5.99 -2.54
CA THR A 29 -0.02 -5.50 -2.81
C THR A 29 -1.07 -6.34 -2.09
N ASN A 30 -0.96 -7.67 -2.16
CA ASN A 30 -1.90 -8.56 -1.49
C ASN A 30 -1.78 -8.48 0.04
N LEU A 31 -0.56 -8.43 0.59
CA LEU A 31 -0.34 -8.25 2.03
C LEU A 31 -0.96 -6.94 2.55
N ASN A 32 -0.76 -5.84 1.83
CA ASN A 32 -1.33 -4.55 2.22
C ASN A 32 -2.87 -4.54 2.12
N ARG A 33 -3.45 -5.26 1.14
CA ARG A 33 -4.92 -5.42 1.05
C ARG A 33 -5.48 -6.22 2.23
N ILE A 34 -4.81 -7.29 2.64
CA ILE A 34 -5.22 -8.09 3.81
C ILE A 34 -5.14 -7.24 5.08
N ALA A 35 -4.04 -6.51 5.28
CA ALA A 35 -3.89 -5.61 6.41
C ALA A 35 -4.98 -4.52 6.42
N LEU A 36 -5.24 -3.89 5.26
CA LEU A 36 -6.30 -2.90 5.13
C LEU A 36 -7.67 -3.47 5.51
N ARG A 37 -8.01 -4.68 5.05
CA ARG A 37 -9.27 -5.32 5.39
C ARG A 37 -9.42 -5.49 6.90
N HIS A 38 -8.40 -6.00 7.56
CA HIS A 38 -8.40 -6.15 9.02
C HIS A 38 -8.61 -4.81 9.72
N THR A 39 -7.89 -3.77 9.30
CA THR A 39 -8.05 -2.41 9.85
C THR A 39 -9.45 -1.84 9.61
N LEU A 40 -10.04 -2.08 8.43
CA LEU A 40 -11.41 -1.66 8.12
C LEU A 40 -12.43 -2.38 9.00
N ASP A 41 -12.34 -3.70 9.11
CA ASP A 41 -13.26 -4.51 9.91
C ASP A 41 -13.19 -4.10 11.40
N GLU A 42 -12.00 -3.90 11.94
CA GLU A 42 -11.81 -3.40 13.31
C GLU A 42 -12.38 -1.99 13.52
N THR A 43 -12.10 -1.07 12.58
CA THR A 43 -12.57 0.32 12.67
C THR A 43 -14.08 0.40 12.59
N ILE A 44 -14.68 -0.29 11.62
CA ILE A 44 -16.13 -0.33 11.43
C ILE A 44 -16.79 -0.98 12.66
N GLY A 45 -16.26 -2.10 13.13
CA GLY A 45 -16.75 -2.77 14.33
C GLY A 45 -16.73 -1.86 15.55
N PHE A 46 -15.66 -1.11 15.76
CA PHE A 46 -15.54 -0.17 16.85
C PHE A 46 -16.56 0.99 16.74
N VAL A 47 -16.69 1.59 15.55
CA VAL A 47 -17.63 2.68 15.31
C VAL A 47 -19.07 2.21 15.54
N LYS A 48 -19.39 0.99 15.07
CA LYS A 48 -20.70 0.37 15.23
C LYS A 48 -21.08 0.15 16.70
N ILE A 49 -20.16 -0.42 17.49
CA ILE A 49 -20.36 -0.61 18.94
C ILE A 49 -20.59 0.74 19.63
N ARG A 50 -19.82 1.77 19.29
CA ARG A 50 -20.01 3.10 19.83
C ARG A 50 -21.36 3.71 19.48
N LEU A 51 -21.80 3.51 18.25
CA LEU A 51 -23.08 4.00 17.76
C LEU A 51 -24.25 3.27 18.47
N GLU A 52 -24.19 1.95 18.59
CA GLU A 52 -25.17 1.14 19.33
C GLU A 52 -25.24 1.54 20.81
N GLN A 53 -24.09 1.82 21.42
CA GLN A 53 -24.03 2.31 22.81
C GLN A 53 -24.69 3.69 22.91
N TYR A 54 -24.40 4.61 21.99
CA TYR A 54 -25.04 5.92 21.93
C TYR A 54 -26.56 5.80 21.79
N GLU A 55 -27.07 5.00 20.86
CA GLU A 55 -28.51 4.78 20.67
C GLU A 55 -29.17 4.22 21.93
N THR A 56 -28.50 3.29 22.59
CA THR A 56 -28.98 2.70 23.87
C THR A 56 -29.01 3.75 24.98
N ASP A 57 -27.96 4.55 25.12
CA ASP A 57 -27.88 5.59 26.16
C ASP A 57 -28.90 6.71 25.90
N ALA A 58 -29.06 7.12 24.63
CA ALA A 58 -30.06 8.11 24.23
C ALA A 58 -31.48 7.58 24.47
N ALA A 59 -31.76 6.32 24.18
CA ALA A 59 -33.05 5.70 24.47
C ALA A 59 -33.30 5.64 25.98
N ASN A 60 -32.31 5.24 26.76
CA ASN A 60 -32.41 5.17 28.23
C ASN A 60 -32.65 6.56 28.84
N ASP A 61 -31.97 7.59 28.36
CA ASP A 61 -32.14 8.95 28.83
C ASP A 61 -33.52 9.50 28.47
N ARG A 62 -34.01 9.20 27.26
CA ARG A 62 -35.38 9.49 26.86
C ARG A 62 -36.40 8.86 27.79
N VAL A 63 -36.25 7.54 28.09
CA VAL A 63 -37.16 6.83 29.01
C VAL A 63 -37.11 7.41 30.41
N LYS A 64 -35.93 7.67 30.95
CA LYS A 64 -35.76 8.31 32.27
C LYS A 64 -36.43 9.70 32.32
N SER A 65 -36.27 10.52 31.28
CA SER A 65 -36.87 11.85 31.20
C SER A 65 -38.40 11.77 31.20
N LEU A 66 -38.96 10.88 30.36
CA LEU A 66 -40.41 10.68 30.27
C LEU A 66 -41.02 10.11 31.53
N VAL A 67 -40.37 9.17 32.23
CA VAL A 67 -40.83 8.62 33.50
C VAL A 67 -40.82 9.70 34.58
N ARG A 68 -39.73 10.48 34.71
CA ARG A 68 -39.66 11.60 35.68
C ARG A 68 -40.74 12.64 35.41
N LEU A 69 -41.02 12.93 34.14
CA LEU A 69 -42.08 13.87 33.78
C LEU A 69 -43.46 13.32 34.15
N LEU A 70 -43.68 12.02 33.90
CA LEU A 70 -44.90 11.34 34.30
C LEU A 70 -45.11 11.44 35.83
N ASP A 71 -44.06 11.16 36.63
CA ASP A 71 -44.13 11.29 38.10
C ASP A 71 -44.50 12.71 38.54
N LYS A 72 -43.94 13.74 37.89
CA LYS A 72 -44.30 15.15 38.13
C LYS A 72 -45.75 15.43 37.77
N THR A 73 -46.24 14.88 36.66
CA THR A 73 -47.65 15.04 36.25
C THR A 73 -48.62 14.42 37.25
N VAL A 74 -48.30 13.23 37.77
CA VAL A 74 -49.03 12.57 38.84
C VAL A 74 -48.99 13.42 40.12
N SER A 75 -47.84 13.99 40.46
CA SER A 75 -47.69 14.87 41.63
C SER A 75 -48.55 16.12 41.51
N LEU A 76 -48.67 16.72 40.32
CA LEU A 76 -49.58 17.81 40.03
C LEU A 76 -51.03 17.42 40.33
N GLY A 77 -51.48 16.24 39.87
CA GLY A 77 -52.83 15.74 40.13
C GLY A 77 -53.13 15.58 41.64
N ASN A 78 -52.12 15.09 42.38
CA ASN A 78 -52.26 14.96 43.85
C ASN A 78 -52.34 16.35 44.51
N GLU A 79 -51.54 17.33 44.11
CA GLU A 79 -51.58 18.68 44.66
C GLU A 79 -52.90 19.38 44.38
N MET A 80 -53.46 19.25 43.17
CA MET A 80 -54.77 19.74 42.81
C MET A 80 -55.89 19.16 43.68
N THR A 81 -55.76 17.91 44.11
CA THR A 81 -56.73 17.24 44.97
C THR A 81 -56.62 17.72 46.43
N LEU A 82 -55.39 18.05 46.86
CA LEU A 82 -55.14 18.42 48.25
C LEU A 82 -55.42 19.96 48.56
N LYS A 83 -55.38 20.81 47.54
CA LYS A 83 -55.50 22.23 47.66
C LYS A 83 -56.85 22.70 47.16
N GLU A 84 -57.73 23.11 48.14
CA GLU A 84 -59.00 23.75 47.80
C GLU A 84 -58.78 25.05 47.01
N GLY A 85 -59.48 25.21 45.88
CA GLY A 85 -59.35 26.40 45.05
C GLY A 85 -58.07 26.53 44.26
N PHE A 86 -57.43 25.38 43.89
CA PHE A 86 -56.27 25.36 43.00
C PHE A 86 -56.52 26.17 41.72
N GLY A 87 -55.66 27.16 41.44
CA GLY A 87 -55.84 28.09 40.34
C GLY A 87 -54.57 28.16 39.43
N THR A 88 -54.66 29.01 38.40
CA THR A 88 -53.57 29.20 37.43
C THR A 88 -52.27 29.66 38.09
N GLN A 89 -52.34 30.45 39.17
CA GLN A 89 -51.13 30.86 39.85
C GLN A 89 -50.42 29.71 40.58
N ASP A 90 -51.20 28.75 41.12
CA ASP A 90 -50.67 27.55 41.74
C ASP A 90 -50.04 26.63 40.68
N LEU A 91 -50.67 26.52 39.51
CA LEU A 91 -50.15 25.80 38.37
C LEU A 91 -48.82 26.39 37.88
N ASP A 92 -48.69 27.72 37.81
CA ASP A 92 -47.47 28.41 37.49
C ASP A 92 -46.34 28.14 38.52
N SER A 93 -46.71 28.23 39.82
CA SER A 93 -45.76 27.94 40.91
C SER A 93 -45.28 26.51 40.89
N PHE A 94 -46.17 25.54 40.67
CA PHE A 94 -45.82 24.15 40.54
C PHE A 94 -44.87 23.91 39.34
N ALA A 95 -45.19 24.50 38.19
CA ALA A 95 -44.37 24.37 36.99
C ALA A 95 -42.97 24.92 37.22
N GLU A 96 -42.84 26.05 37.92
CA GLU A 96 -41.55 26.65 38.25
C GLU A 96 -40.75 25.77 39.24
N GLU A 97 -41.38 25.32 40.33
CA GLU A 97 -40.74 24.44 41.32
C GLU A 97 -40.29 23.11 40.73
N GLN A 98 -41.12 22.52 39.87
CA GLN A 98 -40.81 21.25 39.22
C GLN A 98 -39.97 21.42 37.93
N ARG A 99 -39.57 22.63 37.57
CA ARG A 99 -38.82 22.92 36.35
C ARG A 99 -39.51 22.36 35.10
N LEU A 100 -40.81 22.60 35.00
CA LEU A 100 -41.57 22.29 33.79
C LEU A 100 -41.55 23.51 32.87
N THR A 101 -41.58 23.28 31.55
CA THR A 101 -41.78 24.36 30.59
C THR A 101 -43.24 24.83 30.63
N GLY A 102 -44.16 23.90 30.84
CA GLY A 102 -45.55 24.24 31.03
C GLY A 102 -46.42 23.05 31.43
N ALA A 103 -47.66 23.40 31.81
CA ALA A 103 -48.68 22.41 32.16
C ALA A 103 -50.06 22.89 31.67
N LEU A 104 -50.93 21.92 31.38
CA LEU A 104 -52.33 22.15 31.04
C LEU A 104 -53.23 21.24 31.83
N VAL A 105 -54.40 21.80 32.16
CA VAL A 105 -55.51 21.09 32.74
C VAL A 105 -56.66 21.09 31.74
N LEU A 106 -57.11 19.94 31.33
CA LEU A 106 -58.20 19.74 30.37
C LEU A 106 -59.43 19.17 31.07
N ASP A 107 -60.61 19.47 30.55
CA ASP A 107 -61.86 18.84 30.95
C ASP A 107 -62.07 17.50 30.26
N GLU A 108 -63.18 16.82 30.49
CA GLU A 108 -63.59 15.57 29.86
C GLU A 108 -63.76 15.65 28.34
N ASN A 109 -63.99 16.84 27.81
CA ASN A 109 -64.11 17.12 26.38
C ASN A 109 -62.79 17.58 25.76
N LEU A 110 -61.70 17.52 26.51
CA LEU A 110 -60.38 17.99 26.13
C LEU A 110 -60.27 19.50 25.90
N ASN A 111 -61.22 20.30 26.45
CA ASN A 111 -61.05 21.75 26.44
C ASN A 111 -60.12 22.22 27.55
N VAL A 112 -59.32 23.24 27.25
CA VAL A 112 -58.38 23.80 28.21
C VAL A 112 -59.14 24.53 29.32
N VAL A 113 -59.00 24.04 30.56
CA VAL A 113 -59.56 24.66 31.79
C VAL A 113 -58.57 25.62 32.39
N MET A 114 -57.30 25.19 32.50
CA MET A 114 -56.17 26.01 32.99
C MET A 114 -54.94 25.69 32.21
N GLN A 115 -54.07 26.68 32.09
CA GLN A 115 -52.76 26.51 31.49
C GLN A 115 -51.73 27.42 32.19
N THR A 116 -50.46 27.03 32.18
CA THR A 116 -49.39 27.90 32.68
C THR A 116 -49.27 29.14 31.78
N THR A 117 -48.97 30.27 32.41
CA THR A 117 -48.82 31.57 31.73
C THR A 117 -47.48 31.67 30.98
N LYS A 118 -46.47 30.93 31.42
CA LYS A 118 -45.16 30.81 30.75
C LYS A 118 -45.13 29.54 29.93
N GLY A 119 -44.57 29.59 28.73
CA GLY A 119 -44.34 28.39 27.86
C GLY A 119 -45.21 28.33 26.62
N GLY A 120 -45.65 29.45 26.09
CA GLY A 120 -46.64 29.56 24.99
C GLY A 120 -46.27 29.03 23.61
N ASN A 121 -45.06 28.54 23.41
CA ASN A 121 -44.65 28.05 22.06
C ASN A 121 -44.99 26.58 21.82
N ALA A 122 -45.59 25.86 22.75
CA ALA A 122 -45.99 24.47 22.59
C ALA A 122 -47.39 24.27 21.99
N MET A 123 -48.13 25.33 21.76
CA MET A 123 -49.51 25.26 21.24
C MET A 123 -49.63 24.45 19.94
N PRO A 124 -48.74 24.54 18.94
CA PRO A 124 -48.90 23.73 17.71
C PRO A 124 -48.76 22.21 17.95
N LEU A 125 -48.01 21.82 18.99
CA LEU A 125 -47.82 20.44 19.39
C LEU A 125 -49.00 19.89 20.21
N TRP A 126 -49.75 20.76 20.86
CA TRP A 126 -50.96 20.42 21.59
C TRP A 126 -52.03 19.82 20.72
N GLU A 127 -52.31 20.43 19.58
CA GLU A 127 -53.29 19.94 18.65
C GLU A 127 -52.96 18.52 18.19
N LYS A 128 -51.67 18.28 17.92
CA LYS A 128 -51.17 16.93 17.56
C LYS A 128 -51.31 15.92 18.69
N LEU A 129 -51.20 16.35 19.95
CA LEU A 129 -51.35 15.48 21.14
C LEU A 129 -52.81 15.19 21.44
N ILE A 130 -53.66 16.20 21.40
CA ILE A 130 -55.11 16.09 21.67
C ILE A 130 -55.76 15.14 20.62
N ASP A 131 -55.35 15.24 19.36
CA ASP A 131 -55.83 14.33 18.31
C ASP A 131 -55.27 12.90 18.42
N SER A 132 -54.33 12.69 19.34
CA SER A 132 -53.76 11.36 19.53
C SER A 132 -54.76 10.40 20.19
N PRO A 133 -55.02 9.23 19.64
CA PRO A 133 -55.90 8.23 20.29
C PRO A 133 -55.42 7.78 21.64
N TYR A 134 -54.16 7.99 21.97
CA TYR A 134 -53.56 7.65 23.29
C TYR A 134 -54.02 8.62 24.38
N VAL A 135 -54.18 9.90 24.08
CA VAL A 135 -54.70 10.93 25.03
C VAL A 135 -56.19 10.70 25.27
N HIS A 136 -56.98 10.44 24.19
CA HIS A 136 -58.38 10.05 24.34
C HIS A 136 -58.60 8.82 25.19
N ASN A 137 -57.73 7.81 25.08
CA ASN A 137 -57.79 6.63 25.93
C ASN A 137 -57.63 6.91 27.46
N ILE A 138 -57.05 8.03 27.86
CA ILE A 138 -56.93 8.40 29.28
C ILE A 138 -58.29 8.85 29.81
N VAL A 139 -59.10 9.54 29.00
CA VAL A 139 -60.44 9.94 29.42
C VAL A 139 -61.33 8.71 29.67
N ASP A 140 -61.31 7.75 28.75
CA ASP A 140 -62.08 6.53 28.84
C ASP A 140 -61.57 5.57 29.92
N TYR A 141 -60.26 5.58 30.16
CA TYR A 141 -59.55 4.70 31.11
C TYR A 141 -58.61 5.47 32.00
N PRO A 142 -59.10 6.10 33.10
CA PRO A 142 -58.30 6.98 33.96
C PRO A 142 -57.07 6.38 34.63
N LYS A 143 -56.93 5.04 34.60
CA LYS A 143 -55.72 4.36 35.08
C LYS A 143 -54.58 4.31 34.07
N LYS A 144 -54.85 4.69 32.83
CA LYS A 144 -53.81 4.77 31.80
C LYS A 144 -53.09 6.08 31.88
N THR A 145 -51.83 6.03 31.50
CA THR A 145 -50.95 7.20 31.37
C THR A 145 -50.31 7.19 30.01
N TYR A 146 -49.95 8.36 29.54
CA TYR A 146 -49.25 8.48 28.27
C TYR A 146 -48.07 9.44 28.41
N SER A 147 -46.92 9.05 27.87
CA SER A 147 -45.77 9.94 27.73
C SER A 147 -45.12 9.77 26.37
N THR A 148 -44.65 10.86 25.80
CA THR A 148 -44.01 10.84 24.48
C THR A 148 -43.03 11.99 24.33
N ARG A 149 -42.06 11.84 23.42
CA ARG A 149 -41.20 12.91 22.95
C ARG A 149 -41.58 13.29 21.53
N LEU A 150 -41.78 14.56 21.28
CA LEU A 150 -42.06 15.12 19.98
C LEU A 150 -40.98 16.11 19.60
N GLU A 151 -40.68 16.22 18.30
CA GLU A 151 -39.76 17.21 17.75
C GLU A 151 -40.54 18.20 16.90
N GLU A 152 -40.26 19.48 17.09
CA GLU A 152 -40.80 20.57 16.28
C GLU A 152 -39.72 21.61 16.04
N ASN A 153 -39.43 21.88 14.78
CA ASN A 153 -38.42 22.84 14.33
C ASN A 153 -37.03 22.65 14.96
N GLY A 154 -36.62 21.41 15.18
CA GLY A 154 -35.34 21.07 15.81
C GLY A 154 -35.32 21.21 17.35
N THR A 155 -36.46 21.49 17.98
CA THR A 155 -36.61 21.50 19.41
C THR A 155 -37.36 20.27 19.89
N LEU A 156 -36.85 19.61 20.92
CA LEU A 156 -37.43 18.39 21.49
C LEU A 156 -38.32 18.77 22.68
N TYR A 157 -39.49 18.15 22.74
CA TYR A 157 -40.43 18.31 23.82
C TYR A 157 -40.81 16.95 24.39
N ASP A 158 -40.62 16.77 25.70
CA ASP A 158 -41.15 15.63 26.44
C ASP A 158 -42.52 15.99 27.01
N PHE A 159 -43.53 15.15 26.74
CA PHE A 159 -44.89 15.27 27.24
C PHE A 159 -45.27 14.09 28.11
N ALA A 160 -46.07 14.38 29.16
CA ALA A 160 -46.73 13.36 29.93
C ALA A 160 -48.19 13.77 30.22
N ALA A 161 -49.07 12.79 30.07
CA ALA A 161 -50.52 12.97 30.28
C ALA A 161 -51.04 11.92 31.24
N VAL A 162 -51.84 12.36 32.23
CA VAL A 162 -52.55 11.53 33.20
C VAL A 162 -53.98 12.01 33.41
N ALA A 163 -54.88 11.14 33.87
CA ALA A 163 -56.20 11.58 34.31
C ALA A 163 -56.13 12.52 35.49
N ARG A 164 -57.02 13.50 35.59
CA ARG A 164 -57.23 14.32 36.77
C ARG A 164 -57.75 13.48 37.92
N ALA A 165 -57.31 13.76 39.12
CA ALA A 165 -57.79 13.10 40.34
C ALA A 165 -58.96 13.85 41.02
N ASP A 166 -59.07 15.16 40.76
CA ASP A 166 -60.04 16.08 41.31
C ASP A 166 -61.38 16.18 40.56
N ALA A 167 -61.35 15.97 39.25
CA ALA A 167 -62.50 16.06 38.34
C ALA A 167 -62.24 15.21 37.07
N PRO A 168 -63.28 14.90 36.30
CA PRO A 168 -63.09 14.30 34.97
C PRO A 168 -62.22 15.19 34.06
N GLY A 169 -61.24 14.58 33.37
CA GLY A 169 -60.36 15.32 32.50
C GLY A 169 -58.91 14.81 32.53
N ILE A 170 -58.02 15.57 31.97
CA ILE A 170 -56.61 15.18 31.77
C ILE A 170 -55.68 16.29 32.25
N LEU A 171 -54.57 15.92 32.90
CA LEU A 171 -53.41 16.78 33.15
C LEU A 171 -52.34 16.45 32.12
N ILE A 172 -51.76 17.48 31.57
CA ILE A 172 -50.62 17.32 30.67
C ILE A 172 -49.52 18.27 31.17
N THR A 173 -48.33 17.74 31.28
CA THR A 173 -47.11 18.52 31.54
C THR A 173 -46.11 18.32 30.42
N TYR A 174 -45.27 19.31 30.20
CA TYR A 174 -44.21 19.20 29.21
C TYR A 174 -42.94 19.92 29.62
N ILE A 175 -41.82 19.42 29.10
CA ILE A 175 -40.50 20.00 29.22
C ILE A 175 -39.94 20.18 27.81
N GLN A 176 -39.55 21.40 27.49
CA GLN A 176 -38.74 21.70 26.33
C GLN A 176 -37.29 21.29 26.65
N LYS A 177 -36.70 20.53 25.78
CA LYS A 177 -35.28 20.14 25.87
C LYS A 177 -34.49 21.03 24.93
N ASP A 178 -33.58 21.83 25.51
CA ASP A 178 -32.58 22.53 24.71
C ASP A 178 -31.53 21.52 24.22
N ASN A 179 -30.98 21.73 23.02
CA ASN A 179 -29.96 20.85 22.46
C ASN A 179 -28.70 20.77 23.36
N GLU A 180 -28.50 21.71 24.26
CA GLU A 180 -27.41 21.72 25.24
C GLU A 180 -27.66 20.76 26.42
N ASP A 181 -28.92 20.42 26.72
CA ASP A 181 -29.30 19.48 27.78
C ASP A 181 -29.15 17.99 27.39
N ILE A 182 -28.95 17.72 26.12
CA ILE A 182 -28.58 16.38 25.62
C ILE A 182 -27.09 16.24 25.85
N GLY A 183 -26.67 15.89 27.07
CA GLY A 183 -25.29 15.79 27.54
C GLY A 183 -24.17 15.64 26.48
N ASP A 184 -22.91 15.72 26.87
CA ASP A 184 -21.71 15.69 26.00
C ASP A 184 -21.62 14.52 24.97
N LEU A 185 -22.62 13.65 24.91
CA LEU A 185 -22.78 12.53 24.00
C LEU A 185 -23.79 12.87 22.90
N THR A 186 -23.40 13.77 22.00
CA THR A 186 -24.08 13.92 20.70
C THR A 186 -23.44 12.99 19.71
N VAL A 187 -24.20 12.53 18.69
CA VAL A 187 -23.64 11.73 17.58
C VAL A 187 -22.42 12.44 16.98
N ASP A 188 -22.46 13.77 16.93
CA ASP A 188 -21.37 14.61 16.43
C ASP A 188 -20.05 14.38 17.19
N SER A 189 -20.11 14.07 18.48
CA SER A 189 -18.93 13.86 19.31
C SER A 189 -18.34 12.46 19.20
N LEU A 190 -19.06 11.47 18.64
CA LEU A 190 -18.64 10.06 18.64
C LEU A 190 -17.33 9.82 17.92
N LEU A 191 -17.10 10.53 16.81
CA LEU A 191 -15.89 10.42 16.01
C LEU A 191 -14.98 11.64 16.14
N LYS A 192 -15.41 12.69 16.84
CA LYS A 192 -14.57 13.86 17.09
C LYS A 192 -13.30 13.43 17.81
N ASP A 193 -12.16 13.85 17.28
CA ASP A 193 -10.83 13.51 17.81
C ASP A 193 -10.50 12.00 17.84
N PHE A 194 -11.25 11.17 17.10
CA PHE A 194 -10.94 9.75 16.96
C PHE A 194 -9.71 9.58 16.06
N PRO A 195 -8.54 9.17 16.60
CA PRO A 195 -7.34 9.02 15.80
C PRO A 195 -7.44 7.74 14.97
N LEU A 196 -7.57 7.88 13.66
CA LEU A 196 -7.40 6.76 12.75
C LEU A 196 -5.95 6.66 12.32
N GLU A 197 -5.38 5.47 12.46
CA GLU A 197 -4.08 5.16 11.88
C GLU A 197 -4.09 5.41 10.37
N LEU A 198 -2.93 5.56 9.77
CA LEU A 198 -2.77 5.77 8.32
C LEU A 198 -3.49 7.02 7.76
N GLY A 199 -3.92 7.97 8.61
CA GLY A 199 -4.61 9.17 8.14
C GLY A 199 -5.99 8.87 7.54
N GLY A 200 -6.67 7.85 8.04
CA GLY A 200 -8.00 7.46 7.62
C GLY A 200 -9.07 8.47 8.01
N ILE A 201 -10.18 8.43 7.31
CA ILE A 201 -11.39 9.21 7.58
C ILE A 201 -12.52 8.24 7.85
N ALA A 202 -13.17 8.43 9.02
CA ALA A 202 -14.43 7.78 9.35
C ALA A 202 -15.53 8.84 9.43
N THR A 203 -16.68 8.53 8.86
CA THR A 203 -17.84 9.42 8.85
C THR A 203 -19.11 8.63 9.08
N ILE A 204 -19.94 9.09 10.00
CA ILE A 204 -21.31 8.61 10.22
C ILE A 204 -22.23 9.58 9.49
N THR A 205 -23.16 9.04 8.70
CA THR A 205 -24.14 9.84 7.99
C THR A 205 -25.55 9.37 8.33
N GLU A 206 -26.46 10.33 8.41
CA GLU A 206 -27.90 10.11 8.55
C GLU A 206 -28.60 10.81 7.41
N ASN A 207 -29.55 10.15 6.75
CA ASN A 207 -30.28 10.69 5.59
C ASN A 207 -29.40 11.37 4.54
N GLY A 208 -28.18 10.83 4.35
CA GLY A 208 -27.26 11.36 3.37
C GLY A 208 -26.42 12.56 3.84
N ARG A 209 -26.54 13.01 5.07
CA ARG A 209 -25.74 14.09 5.62
C ARG A 209 -24.74 13.57 6.66
N GLY A 210 -23.50 14.03 6.60
CA GLY A 210 -22.48 13.70 7.60
C GLY A 210 -22.84 14.32 8.95
N ILE A 211 -23.08 13.48 9.97
CA ILE A 211 -23.43 13.92 11.32
C ILE A 211 -22.25 13.82 12.28
N SER A 212 -21.31 12.90 12.05
CA SER A 212 -20.09 12.79 12.84
C SER A 212 -18.92 12.37 11.97
N SER A 213 -17.75 12.93 12.19
CA SER A 213 -16.53 12.55 11.51
C SER A 213 -15.30 12.93 12.34
N ASN A 214 -14.22 12.14 12.20
CA ASN A 214 -12.90 12.51 12.69
C ASN A 214 -12.25 13.65 11.86
N SER A 215 -12.85 14.01 10.73
CA SER A 215 -12.45 15.14 9.90
C SER A 215 -13.51 16.23 9.96
N SER A 216 -13.19 17.40 10.53
CA SER A 216 -14.07 18.55 10.64
C SER A 216 -14.63 19.03 9.29
N LYS A 217 -13.96 18.67 8.19
CA LYS A 217 -14.41 19.03 6.83
C LYS A 217 -15.62 18.23 6.36
N GLN A 218 -15.96 17.13 7.04
CA GLN A 218 -17.03 16.22 6.65
C GLN A 218 -18.32 16.42 7.49
N VAL A 219 -18.21 17.08 8.64
CA VAL A 219 -19.34 17.31 9.55
C VAL A 219 -20.27 18.36 8.95
N ASN A 220 -21.57 18.12 9.03
CA ASN A 220 -22.67 18.98 8.53
C ASN A 220 -22.70 19.20 7.00
N LYS A 221 -21.95 18.41 6.23
CA LYS A 221 -22.04 18.47 4.77
C LYS A 221 -22.96 17.38 4.21
N ALA A 222 -23.71 17.71 3.17
CA ALA A 222 -24.41 16.70 2.40
C ALA A 222 -23.40 15.72 1.80
N ILE A 223 -23.78 14.44 1.64
CA ILE A 223 -22.92 13.45 0.97
C ILE A 223 -22.48 13.95 -0.40
N GLU A 224 -23.33 14.69 -1.10
CA GLU A 224 -23.03 15.28 -2.40
C GLU A 224 -21.93 16.36 -2.32
N GLU A 225 -21.83 17.10 -1.22
CA GLU A 225 -20.73 18.06 -0.98
C GLU A 225 -19.47 17.38 -0.41
N CYS A 226 -19.63 16.26 0.30
CA CYS A 226 -18.55 15.35 0.62
C CYS A 226 -18.01 14.62 -0.60
N GLN A 227 -18.69 14.71 -1.74
CA GLN A 227 -18.29 14.14 -3.01
C GLN A 227 -16.94 14.65 -3.50
N GLU A 228 -16.36 15.73 -3.02
CA GLU A 228 -14.97 16.06 -3.30
C GLU A 228 -14.01 14.97 -2.80
N LEU A 229 -14.34 14.25 -1.74
CA LEU A 229 -13.64 13.04 -1.31
C LEU A 229 -14.23 11.79 -1.99
N TYR A 230 -15.53 11.77 -2.26
CA TYR A 230 -16.32 10.62 -2.70
C TYR A 230 -16.82 10.73 -4.15
N ASN A 231 -16.41 11.74 -4.90
CA ASN A 231 -16.75 11.96 -6.32
C ASN A 231 -16.02 11.01 -7.27
N GLY A 232 -15.74 9.82 -6.79
CA GLY A 232 -15.22 8.78 -7.63
C GLY A 232 -16.32 7.78 -7.91
N THR A 233 -16.39 7.32 -9.12
CA THR A 233 -17.04 6.07 -9.46
C THR A 233 -16.56 5.03 -8.43
N PHE A 234 -17.47 4.61 -7.55
CA PHE A 234 -17.22 3.48 -6.68
C PHE A 234 -16.89 2.31 -7.59
N GLY A 235 -15.63 1.92 -7.66
CA GLY A 235 -15.23 0.70 -8.32
C GLY A 235 -15.97 -0.46 -7.68
N ALA A 236 -16.19 -1.53 -8.42
CA ALA A 236 -16.78 -2.74 -7.88
C ALA A 236 -16.01 -3.12 -6.60
N ALA A 237 -16.74 -3.42 -5.53
CA ALA A 237 -16.15 -3.87 -4.28
C ALA A 237 -15.48 -5.24 -4.53
N GLU A 238 -14.16 -5.26 -4.58
CA GLU A 238 -13.41 -6.52 -4.50
C GLU A 238 -13.19 -6.81 -3.01
N ASP A 239 -13.68 -7.93 -2.54
CA ASP A 239 -13.54 -8.41 -1.14
C ASP A 239 -14.07 -7.42 -0.07
N GLY A 240 -15.13 -6.67 -0.34
CA GLY A 240 -15.69 -5.67 0.57
C GLY A 240 -14.93 -4.35 0.64
N ILE A 241 -13.81 -4.22 -0.09
CA ILE A 241 -13.04 -2.99 -0.17
C ILE A 241 -13.46 -2.22 -1.42
N VAL A 242 -13.90 -1.00 -1.24
CA VAL A 242 -14.27 -0.06 -2.30
C VAL A 242 -13.09 0.83 -2.63
N ARG A 243 -12.73 0.92 -3.90
CA ARG A 243 -11.76 1.89 -4.39
C ARG A 243 -12.48 3.18 -4.78
N LEU A 244 -11.98 4.28 -4.26
CA LEU A 244 -12.51 5.61 -4.52
C LEU A 244 -11.47 6.47 -5.22
N ASN A 245 -11.81 7.04 -6.37
CA ASN A 245 -10.95 8.01 -7.05
C ASN A 245 -11.51 9.42 -6.79
N GLY A 246 -10.95 10.13 -5.82
CA GLY A 246 -11.33 11.50 -5.50
C GLY A 246 -10.33 12.53 -6.02
N ASN A 247 -10.69 13.81 -5.93
CA ASN A 247 -9.81 14.93 -6.30
C ASN A 247 -8.52 14.99 -5.47
N GLN A 248 -8.51 14.40 -4.28
CA GLN A 248 -7.34 14.30 -3.41
C GLN A 248 -6.54 13.00 -3.58
N GLY A 249 -6.81 12.24 -4.64
CA GLY A 249 -6.15 10.98 -4.96
C GLY A 249 -7.04 9.76 -4.82
N VAL A 250 -6.38 8.60 -4.75
CA VAL A 250 -7.07 7.30 -4.63
C VAL A 250 -7.20 6.94 -3.15
N TRP A 251 -8.39 6.51 -2.77
CA TRP A 251 -8.73 6.03 -1.44
C TRP A 251 -9.24 4.60 -1.50
N TYR A 252 -9.06 3.86 -0.43
CA TYR A 252 -9.58 2.52 -0.25
C TYR A 252 -10.33 2.45 1.07
N GLY A 253 -11.50 1.88 1.07
CA GLY A 253 -12.32 1.84 2.27
C GLY A 253 -13.50 0.92 2.16
N SER A 254 -14.43 1.05 3.10
CA SER A 254 -15.68 0.32 3.12
C SER A 254 -16.84 1.23 3.51
N ARG A 255 -18.03 0.84 3.08
CA ARG A 255 -19.29 1.45 3.47
C ARG A 255 -20.17 0.37 4.08
N GLU A 256 -20.68 0.61 5.26
CA GLU A 256 -21.66 -0.25 5.92
C GLU A 256 -22.92 0.55 6.27
N ASN A 257 -24.09 -0.01 6.00
CA ASN A 257 -25.35 0.60 6.38
C ASN A 257 -25.87 -0.11 7.64
N THR A 258 -26.29 0.67 8.62
CA THR A 258 -27.10 0.22 9.75
C THR A 258 -28.56 0.64 9.50
N GLU A 259 -29.48 0.39 10.45
CA GLU A 259 -30.89 0.74 10.29
C GLU A 259 -31.12 2.24 10.05
N ASN A 260 -30.39 3.10 10.77
CA ASN A 260 -30.59 4.55 10.77
C ASN A 260 -29.44 5.32 10.14
N TYR A 261 -28.24 4.71 10.03
CA TYR A 261 -27.01 5.38 9.66
C TYR A 261 -26.25 4.65 8.57
N ALA A 262 -25.43 5.39 7.83
CA ALA A 262 -24.41 4.79 6.98
C ALA A 262 -23.02 5.18 7.49
N LEU A 263 -22.15 4.18 7.63
CA LEU A 263 -20.77 4.30 8.09
C LEU A 263 -19.85 4.28 6.88
N PHE A 264 -18.94 5.24 6.81
CA PHE A 264 -17.91 5.34 5.78
C PHE A 264 -16.55 5.37 6.45
N VAL A 265 -15.66 4.45 6.06
CA VAL A 265 -14.27 4.41 6.53
C VAL A 265 -13.36 4.30 5.33
N PHE A 266 -12.47 5.27 5.12
CA PHE A 266 -11.57 5.33 3.97
C PHE A 266 -10.15 5.70 4.40
N PHE A 267 -9.16 5.10 3.73
CA PHE A 267 -7.73 5.33 3.93
C PHE A 267 -7.08 5.76 2.61
N PRO A 268 -6.15 6.73 2.61
CA PRO A 268 -5.46 7.16 1.41
C PRO A 268 -4.54 6.06 0.88
N ALA A 269 -4.57 5.81 -0.43
CA ALA A 269 -3.77 4.77 -1.09
C ALA A 269 -2.27 4.93 -0.84
N SER A 270 -1.79 6.16 -0.70
CA SER A 270 -0.38 6.48 -0.41
C SER A 270 0.08 5.86 0.91
N GLN A 271 -0.76 5.85 1.92
CA GLN A 271 -0.47 5.27 3.23
C GLN A 271 -0.69 3.76 3.24
N VAL A 272 -1.81 3.29 2.68
CA VAL A 272 -2.12 1.86 2.57
C VAL A 272 -0.99 1.09 1.89
N PHE A 273 -0.46 1.61 0.78
CA PHE A 273 0.59 0.95 0.01
C PHE A 273 2.00 1.49 0.30
N MET A 274 2.21 2.20 1.39
CA MET A 274 3.50 2.79 1.74
C MET A 274 4.60 1.73 1.85
N THR A 275 4.33 0.63 2.56
CA THR A 275 5.30 -0.47 2.74
C THR A 275 5.69 -1.08 1.40
N ARG A 276 4.72 -1.38 0.52
CA ARG A 276 4.99 -1.86 -0.84
C ARG A 276 5.89 -0.90 -1.61
N ASN A 277 5.56 0.38 -1.58
CA ASN A 277 6.29 1.39 -2.34
C ASN A 277 7.74 1.52 -1.85
N ILE A 278 7.98 1.48 -0.53
CA ILE A 278 9.33 1.50 0.06
C ILE A 278 10.10 0.25 -0.34
N VAL A 279 9.52 -0.94 -0.22
CA VAL A 279 10.18 -2.20 -0.57
C VAL A 279 10.52 -2.25 -2.06
N CYS A 280 9.58 -1.88 -2.93
CA CYS A 280 9.84 -1.85 -4.36
C CYS A 280 10.88 -0.80 -4.77
N ALA A 281 10.88 0.38 -4.16
CA ALA A 281 11.89 1.40 -4.40
C ALA A 281 13.28 0.95 -3.92
N SER A 282 13.38 0.34 -2.74
CA SER A 282 14.63 -0.21 -2.21
C SER A 282 15.17 -1.34 -3.09
N TYR A 283 14.28 -2.24 -3.53
CA TYR A 283 14.63 -3.29 -4.48
C TYR A 283 15.18 -2.72 -5.79
N LEU A 284 14.50 -1.72 -6.36
CA LEU A 284 14.94 -1.07 -7.60
C LEU A 284 16.32 -0.44 -7.44
N ALA A 285 16.57 0.26 -6.33
CA ALA A 285 17.88 0.86 -6.04
C ALA A 285 18.99 -0.19 -5.95
N ILE A 286 18.74 -1.32 -5.26
CA ILE A 286 19.69 -2.43 -5.16
C ILE A 286 19.92 -3.06 -6.53
N ALA A 287 18.86 -3.30 -7.31
CA ALA A 287 18.96 -3.90 -8.64
C ALA A 287 19.79 -3.03 -9.59
N VAL A 288 19.60 -1.71 -9.57
CA VAL A 288 20.41 -0.75 -10.34
C VAL A 288 21.86 -0.79 -9.89
N MET A 289 22.13 -0.81 -8.58
CA MET A 289 23.51 -0.88 -8.05
C MET A 289 24.22 -2.17 -8.49
N VAL A 290 23.56 -3.32 -8.39
CA VAL A 290 24.10 -4.61 -8.84
C VAL A 290 24.37 -4.62 -10.33
N PHE A 291 23.45 -4.04 -11.12
CA PHE A 291 23.62 -3.93 -12.57
C PHE A 291 24.83 -3.03 -12.92
N LEU A 292 24.98 -1.90 -12.27
CA LEU A 292 26.15 -1.01 -12.48
C LEU A 292 27.45 -1.69 -12.09
N MET A 293 27.51 -2.41 -10.95
CA MET A 293 28.69 -3.18 -10.56
C MET A 293 29.03 -4.26 -11.59
N ALA A 294 28.04 -4.96 -12.12
CA ALA A 294 28.26 -5.97 -13.17
C ALA A 294 28.84 -5.35 -14.45
N LEU A 295 28.38 -4.16 -14.84
CA LEU A 295 28.94 -3.42 -15.98
C LEU A 295 30.38 -2.99 -15.73
N LEU A 296 30.70 -2.44 -14.55
CA LEU A 296 32.06 -2.04 -14.17
C LEU A 296 33.02 -3.23 -14.16
N TRP A 297 32.57 -4.36 -13.60
CA TRP A 297 33.39 -5.59 -13.61
C TRP A 297 33.67 -6.05 -15.03
N GLN A 298 32.65 -6.05 -15.89
CA GLN A 298 32.83 -6.45 -17.28
C GLN A 298 33.83 -5.58 -18.03
N THR A 299 33.72 -4.25 -17.90
CA THR A 299 34.66 -3.32 -18.52
C THR A 299 36.09 -3.51 -18.01
N LYS A 300 36.25 -3.84 -16.71
CA LYS A 300 37.56 -4.18 -16.15
C LYS A 300 38.12 -5.45 -16.76
N MET A 301 37.33 -6.52 -16.83
CA MET A 301 37.76 -7.80 -17.43
C MET A 301 38.14 -7.65 -18.92
N GLU A 302 37.40 -6.85 -19.68
CA GLU A 302 37.73 -6.56 -21.08
C GLU A 302 39.04 -5.78 -21.22
N LYS A 303 39.28 -4.77 -20.36
CA LYS A 303 40.54 -4.02 -20.33
C LYS A 303 41.74 -4.90 -19.94
N ASP A 304 41.57 -5.79 -18.96
CA ASP A 304 42.64 -6.68 -18.55
C ASP A 304 42.97 -7.72 -19.62
N ALA A 305 41.95 -8.25 -20.31
CA ALA A 305 42.14 -9.13 -21.47
C ALA A 305 42.89 -8.41 -22.63
N LEU A 306 42.52 -7.17 -22.92
CA LEU A 306 43.16 -6.35 -23.95
C LEU A 306 44.65 -6.05 -23.56
N ARG A 307 44.93 -5.74 -22.32
CA ARG A 307 46.30 -5.53 -21.82
C ARG A 307 47.16 -6.79 -21.93
N GLN A 308 46.60 -7.97 -21.63
CA GLN A 308 47.32 -9.23 -21.82
C GLN A 308 47.63 -9.50 -23.30
N HIS A 309 46.68 -9.23 -24.17
CA HIS A 309 46.93 -9.35 -25.63
C HIS A 309 48.02 -8.38 -26.09
N GLN A 310 47.98 -7.13 -25.67
CA GLN A 310 49.01 -6.13 -26.02
C GLN A 310 50.39 -6.51 -25.50
N LYS A 311 50.50 -7.02 -24.26
CA LYS A 311 51.77 -7.52 -23.70
C LYS A 311 52.33 -8.69 -24.52
N ARG A 312 51.50 -9.67 -24.89
CA ARG A 312 51.91 -10.78 -25.73
C ARG A 312 52.41 -10.31 -27.10
N THR A 313 51.65 -9.42 -27.75
CA THR A 313 52.05 -8.87 -29.04
C THR A 313 53.35 -8.04 -28.92
N GLY A 314 53.52 -7.25 -27.87
CA GLY A 314 54.74 -6.47 -27.61
C GLY A 314 55.97 -7.36 -27.43
N ILE A 315 55.87 -8.45 -26.67
CA ILE A 315 56.97 -9.44 -26.50
C ILE A 315 57.31 -10.09 -27.85
N ILE A 316 56.31 -10.51 -28.61
CA ILE A 316 56.54 -11.12 -29.95
C ILE A 316 57.22 -10.12 -30.89
N THR A 317 56.81 -8.84 -30.86
CA THR A 317 57.41 -7.80 -31.70
C THR A 317 58.84 -7.52 -31.28
N ALA A 318 59.12 -7.44 -29.95
CA ALA A 318 60.51 -7.24 -29.41
C ALA A 318 61.44 -8.41 -29.78
N LEU A 319 60.96 -9.64 -29.61
CA LEU A 319 61.71 -10.84 -30.05
C LEU A 319 61.84 -10.87 -31.57
N GLY A 320 60.85 -10.34 -32.29
CA GLY A 320 60.82 -10.29 -33.74
C GLY A 320 61.92 -9.45 -34.39
N THR A 321 62.55 -8.49 -33.65
CA THR A 321 63.71 -7.73 -34.17
C THR A 321 64.99 -8.58 -34.13
N ALA A 322 65.09 -9.52 -33.22
CA ALA A 322 66.28 -10.35 -33.02
C ALA A 322 66.26 -11.65 -33.87
N TYR A 323 65.08 -12.14 -34.24
CA TYR A 323 64.92 -13.41 -34.93
C TYR A 323 64.24 -13.25 -36.28
N THR A 324 64.71 -13.96 -37.31
CA THR A 324 64.19 -13.96 -38.68
C THR A 324 62.82 -14.71 -38.78
N SER A 325 62.69 -15.78 -38.00
CA SER A 325 61.46 -16.58 -37.92
C SER A 325 61.21 -17.05 -36.49
N ILE A 326 59.98 -17.10 -36.02
CA ILE A 326 59.58 -17.61 -34.71
C ILE A 326 58.34 -18.46 -34.88
N SER A 327 58.41 -19.69 -34.40
CA SER A 327 57.32 -20.65 -34.40
C SER A 327 57.07 -21.20 -32.99
N LEU A 328 55.80 -21.37 -32.61
CA LEU A 328 55.36 -22.05 -31.42
C LEU A 328 54.88 -23.46 -31.78
N VAL A 329 55.48 -24.46 -31.15
CA VAL A 329 55.12 -25.86 -31.39
C VAL A 329 54.42 -26.41 -30.16
N ASP A 330 53.18 -26.89 -30.32
CA ASP A 330 52.43 -27.63 -29.31
C ASP A 330 52.63 -29.14 -29.55
N LEU A 331 53.54 -29.75 -28.76
CA LEU A 331 53.89 -31.18 -28.87
C LEU A 331 52.68 -32.08 -28.51
N LYS A 332 51.75 -31.62 -27.64
CA LYS A 332 50.57 -32.41 -27.25
C LYS A 332 49.53 -32.43 -28.33
N LYS A 333 49.35 -31.32 -29.02
CA LYS A 333 48.33 -31.16 -30.09
C LYS A 333 48.93 -31.46 -31.47
N ASN A 334 50.21 -31.65 -31.53
CA ASN A 334 50.96 -31.87 -32.77
C ASN A 334 50.71 -30.76 -33.82
N THR A 335 50.74 -29.49 -33.35
CA THR A 335 50.49 -28.33 -34.19
C THR A 335 51.60 -27.29 -34.09
N VAL A 336 51.83 -26.57 -35.17
CA VAL A 336 52.76 -25.45 -35.28
C VAL A 336 52.01 -24.18 -35.55
N GLU A 337 52.27 -23.15 -34.77
CA GLU A 337 51.79 -21.79 -34.98
C GLU A 337 52.98 -20.91 -35.38
N ILE A 338 52.98 -20.32 -36.56
CA ILE A 338 54.01 -19.38 -36.99
C ILE A 338 53.69 -17.99 -36.42
N LEU A 339 54.54 -17.52 -35.52
CA LEU A 339 54.40 -16.20 -34.91
C LEU A 339 55.07 -15.09 -35.74
N LYS A 340 56.20 -15.43 -36.41
CA LYS A 340 56.90 -14.57 -37.37
C LYS A 340 57.54 -15.39 -38.46
N ASN A 341 57.54 -14.91 -39.71
CA ASN A 341 58.22 -15.55 -40.83
C ASN A 341 59.13 -14.53 -41.54
N ALA A 342 60.23 -15.06 -42.14
CA ALA A 342 61.23 -14.27 -42.86
C ALA A 342 60.70 -13.68 -44.17
N SER A 343 59.68 -14.26 -44.78
CA SER A 343 59.09 -13.80 -46.02
C SER A 343 57.62 -13.51 -45.87
N ASP A 344 57.18 -12.35 -46.33
CA ASP A 344 55.78 -11.88 -46.32
C ASP A 344 54.83 -12.73 -47.19
N THR A 345 55.36 -13.75 -47.89
CA THR A 345 54.64 -14.54 -48.88
C THR A 345 53.72 -15.64 -48.30
N VAL A 346 53.82 -15.90 -46.99
CA VAL A 346 53.00 -16.94 -46.33
C VAL A 346 51.99 -16.34 -45.34
N LYS A 347 51.14 -15.45 -45.82
CA LYS A 347 50.07 -14.82 -45.00
C LYS A 347 48.86 -15.74 -44.71
N LYS A 348 48.81 -16.97 -45.18
CA LYS A 348 47.55 -17.77 -45.19
C LYS A 348 47.47 -19.01 -44.31
N GLN A 349 48.55 -19.48 -43.69
CA GLN A 349 48.43 -20.62 -42.76
C GLN A 349 49.10 -20.33 -41.43
N LYS A 350 48.33 -19.86 -40.49
CA LYS A 350 48.83 -19.62 -39.12
C LYS A 350 48.99 -20.90 -38.28
N HIS A 351 48.29 -21.95 -38.60
CA HIS A 351 48.34 -23.24 -37.89
C HIS A 351 48.36 -24.39 -38.87
N PHE A 352 49.28 -25.33 -38.73
CA PHE A 352 49.31 -26.57 -39.49
C PHE A 352 49.75 -27.75 -38.64
N ALA A 353 49.35 -28.96 -39.03
CA ALA A 353 49.79 -30.19 -38.38
C ALA A 353 51.26 -30.48 -38.66
N LEU A 354 52.00 -30.92 -37.66
CA LEU A 354 53.39 -31.32 -37.77
C LEU A 354 53.48 -32.67 -38.55
N LYS A 355 53.54 -32.60 -39.89
CA LYS A 355 53.74 -33.77 -40.73
C LYS A 355 55.22 -33.83 -41.13
N ARG A 356 55.88 -34.96 -40.86
CA ARG A 356 57.33 -35.19 -41.15
C ARG A 356 57.65 -34.91 -42.60
N SER A 357 56.77 -35.28 -43.53
CA SER A 357 56.98 -35.06 -44.99
C SER A 357 56.98 -33.56 -45.36
N VAL A 358 56.17 -32.74 -44.74
CA VAL A 358 56.11 -31.27 -44.96
C VAL A 358 57.32 -30.57 -44.39
N GLN A 359 57.84 -31.04 -43.25
CA GLN A 359 59.05 -30.50 -42.65
C GLN A 359 60.27 -30.81 -43.48
N GLN A 360 60.38 -32.03 -44.01
CA GLN A 360 61.50 -32.46 -44.87
C GLN A 360 61.56 -31.62 -46.12
N GLU A 361 60.48 -31.45 -46.85
CA GLU A 361 60.38 -30.63 -48.07
C GLU A 361 60.76 -29.17 -47.85
N GLN A 362 60.35 -28.59 -46.64
CA GLN A 362 60.69 -27.19 -46.30
C GLN A 362 62.18 -27.07 -45.94
N ILE A 363 62.77 -28.05 -45.22
CA ILE A 363 64.17 -28.03 -44.81
C ILE A 363 65.06 -28.20 -46.12
N GLU A 364 64.70 -29.05 -47.04
CA GLU A 364 65.40 -29.20 -48.27
C GLU A 364 65.46 -27.96 -49.16
N LYS A 365 64.43 -27.10 -49.07
CA LYS A 365 64.39 -25.82 -49.78
C LYS A 365 65.19 -24.71 -49.12
N ILE A 366 65.44 -24.80 -47.82
CA ILE A 366 66.02 -23.67 -47.01
C ILE A 366 67.50 -24.00 -46.65
N ILE A 367 67.80 -25.26 -46.33
CA ILE A 367 69.10 -25.66 -45.74
C ILE A 367 69.99 -26.25 -46.91
N ALA A 368 71.28 -25.83 -46.91
CA ALA A 368 72.26 -26.33 -47.87
C ALA A 368 72.55 -27.83 -47.63
N GLU A 369 72.80 -28.55 -48.71
CA GLU A 369 72.89 -30.00 -48.75
C GLU A 369 73.81 -30.62 -47.66
N PRO A 370 74.96 -30.07 -47.34
CA PRO A 370 75.85 -30.63 -46.31
C PRO A 370 75.31 -30.62 -44.91
N TYR A 371 74.30 -29.77 -44.64
CA TYR A 371 73.74 -29.54 -43.25
C TYR A 371 72.33 -30.16 -43.13
N ARG A 372 71.75 -30.76 -44.16
CA ARG A 372 70.37 -31.22 -44.15
C ARG A 372 70.11 -32.36 -43.16
N GLU A 373 70.97 -33.36 -43.14
CA GLU A 373 70.84 -34.51 -42.26
C GLU A 373 70.89 -34.07 -40.77
N GLU A 374 71.82 -33.24 -40.42
CA GLU A 374 72.00 -32.74 -39.08
C GLU A 374 70.82 -31.85 -38.66
N TYR A 375 70.33 -30.97 -39.59
CA TYR A 375 69.19 -30.15 -39.36
C TYR A 375 67.91 -30.94 -39.23
N LEU A 376 67.68 -32.00 -40.03
CA LEU A 376 66.54 -32.90 -39.91
C LEU A 376 66.54 -33.62 -38.56
N ALA A 377 67.65 -34.09 -38.09
CA ALA A 377 67.76 -34.69 -36.78
C ALA A 377 67.55 -33.68 -35.65
N PHE A 378 68.02 -32.44 -35.79
CA PHE A 378 67.79 -31.36 -34.89
C PHE A 378 66.31 -30.95 -34.82
N ALA A 379 65.65 -30.86 -35.97
CA ALA A 379 64.24 -30.42 -36.07
C ALA A 379 63.22 -31.55 -35.82
N ASP A 380 63.66 -32.77 -35.48
CA ASP A 380 62.77 -33.86 -35.13
C ASP A 380 62.08 -33.63 -33.78
N MET A 381 60.84 -33.17 -33.85
CA MET A 381 60.03 -32.80 -32.70
C MET A 381 59.62 -34.02 -31.85
N THR A 382 59.75 -35.25 -32.37
CA THR A 382 59.44 -36.45 -31.57
C THR A 382 60.45 -36.68 -30.45
N THR A 383 61.68 -36.28 -30.68
CA THR A 383 62.79 -36.45 -29.73
C THR A 383 63.15 -35.17 -28.93
N VAL A 384 62.59 -34.02 -29.31
CA VAL A 384 62.89 -32.71 -28.73
C VAL A 384 62.63 -32.70 -27.25
N ALA A 385 61.51 -33.28 -26.74
CA ALA A 385 61.17 -33.28 -25.32
C ALA A 385 62.24 -34.01 -24.48
N GLU A 386 62.83 -35.08 -25.00
CA GLU A 386 63.92 -35.79 -24.30
C GLU A 386 65.24 -35.05 -24.39
N ARG A 387 65.56 -34.49 -25.52
CA ARG A 387 66.77 -33.70 -25.73
C ARG A 387 66.81 -32.38 -24.92
N LEU A 388 65.66 -31.85 -24.61
CA LEU A 388 65.53 -30.66 -23.73
C LEU A 388 65.60 -30.99 -22.24
N LYS A 389 65.60 -32.28 -21.85
CA LYS A 389 65.75 -32.62 -20.44
C LYS A 389 67.13 -32.16 -19.92
N GLY A 390 67.12 -31.23 -18.96
CA GLY A 390 68.35 -30.67 -18.37
C GLY A 390 68.97 -29.50 -19.15
N HIS A 391 68.42 -29.11 -20.28
CA HIS A 391 68.91 -28.00 -21.10
C HIS A 391 67.94 -26.85 -21.12
N THR A 392 68.41 -25.62 -21.14
CA THR A 392 67.61 -24.40 -21.26
C THR A 392 67.16 -24.15 -22.70
N SER A 393 67.97 -24.60 -23.66
CA SER A 393 67.68 -24.49 -25.09
C SER A 393 68.58 -25.49 -25.87
N LEU A 394 68.16 -25.88 -27.07
CA LEU A 394 68.97 -26.57 -28.07
C LEU A 394 69.30 -25.53 -29.14
N ALA A 395 70.56 -25.55 -29.62
CA ALA A 395 71.00 -24.62 -30.66
C ALA A 395 71.71 -25.40 -31.75
N LEU A 396 71.44 -25.01 -33.01
CA LEU A 396 72.14 -25.56 -34.19
C LEU A 396 72.44 -24.41 -35.13
N THR A 397 73.68 -24.35 -35.60
CA THR A 397 74.12 -23.44 -36.65
C THR A 397 74.23 -24.21 -37.97
N SER A 398 73.49 -23.70 -38.97
CA SER A 398 73.47 -24.33 -40.33
C SER A 398 73.56 -23.27 -41.40
N GLN A 399 73.97 -23.69 -42.63
CA GLN A 399 74.02 -22.79 -43.77
C GLN A 399 72.77 -22.97 -44.64
N THR A 400 72.17 -21.88 -45.12
CA THR A 400 71.06 -21.91 -46.05
C THR A 400 71.56 -22.11 -47.50
N VAL A 401 70.66 -22.44 -48.35
CA VAL A 401 70.94 -22.60 -49.85
C VAL A 401 71.53 -21.31 -50.39
N ASP A 402 71.13 -20.14 -49.86
CA ASP A 402 71.69 -18.79 -50.21
C ASP A 402 73.04 -18.48 -49.55
N ARG A 403 73.74 -19.45 -48.97
CA ARG A 403 75.04 -19.33 -48.27
C ARG A 403 75.04 -18.43 -47.05
N LYS A 404 73.86 -18.19 -46.41
CA LYS A 404 73.77 -17.45 -45.19
C LYS A 404 73.83 -18.36 -44.00
N TRP A 405 74.54 -18.02 -42.97
CA TRP A 405 74.53 -18.75 -41.71
C TRP A 405 73.31 -18.40 -40.87
N ILE A 406 72.62 -19.39 -40.39
CA ILE A 406 71.45 -19.27 -39.49
C ILE A 406 71.70 -20.04 -38.19
N LEU A 407 71.27 -19.46 -37.09
CA LEU A 407 71.20 -20.10 -35.79
C LEU A 407 69.76 -20.45 -35.48
N THR A 408 69.46 -21.70 -35.33
CA THR A 408 68.14 -22.20 -34.90
C THR A 408 68.18 -22.56 -33.43
N LEU A 409 67.26 -21.99 -32.67
CA LEU A 409 67.10 -22.22 -31.26
C LEU A 409 65.77 -22.89 -30.95
N ILE A 410 65.78 -23.95 -30.17
CA ILE A 410 64.59 -24.61 -29.64
C ILE A 410 64.59 -24.39 -28.12
N THR A 411 63.62 -23.70 -27.61
CA THR A 411 63.50 -23.39 -26.17
C THR A 411 62.15 -23.88 -25.64
N PRO A 412 62.15 -24.50 -24.43
CA PRO A 412 60.91 -24.91 -23.80
C PRO A 412 60.16 -23.68 -23.28
N GLN A 413 58.88 -23.58 -23.52
CA GLN A 413 58.04 -22.59 -22.88
C GLN A 413 57.70 -23.12 -21.49
N ARG A 414 58.32 -22.53 -20.44
CA ARG A 414 57.91 -22.77 -19.04
C ARG A 414 56.57 -22.09 -18.79
N LYS A 415 55.58 -22.84 -18.27
CA LYS A 415 54.28 -22.30 -17.82
C LYS A 415 54.44 -21.45 -16.59
#